data_80390a962c5c33445578eef82f7668e8
#
_entry.id   80390a962c5c33445578eef82f7668e8
#
_cell.length_a   1.000
_cell.length_b   1.000
_cell.length_c   1.000
_cell.angle_alpha   90.00
_cell.angle_beta   90.00
_cell.angle_gamma   90.00
#
_symmetry.space_group_name_H-M   'P 1'
#
loop_
_entity.id
_entity.type
_entity.pdbx_description
1 polymer ?
#
loop_
_entity_poly.entity_id
_entity_poly.type
_entity_poly.pdbx_seq_one_letter_code
_entity_poly.pdbx_strand_id
1 'polypeptide(L)'
;MIVRFAAAICGALIFVGCSSAVMAQSGIASVYAYAGERTASGERAKPSGLTAAHRTLPFGTRVRVTNNSNGRSVVVRINDRGPFVRGRVIDLTPAAASALGFNGLARVTLQAS
;
A
#
# COMPACT_ATOMS: atom_id res chain seq x y z
N MET A 1 -19.33 -43.11 19.18
CA MET A 1 -19.35 -42.49 18.73
C MET A 1 -18.93 -41.53 18.41
N ILE A 2 -18.61 -41.42 18.38
CA ILE A 2 -18.30 -40.60 17.95
C ILE A 2 -17.86 -39.65 17.55
N VAL A 3 -17.63 -39.56 17.56
CA VAL A 3 -17.37 -38.67 17.15
C VAL A 3 -16.80 -37.91 16.80
N ARG A 4 -16.80 -38.02 16.71
CA ARG A 4 -16.39 -37.28 16.41
C ARG A 4 -15.85 -36.50 16.00
N PHE A 5 -15.67 -36.49 15.98
CA PHE A 5 -15.19 -35.67 15.58
C PHE A 5 -14.69 -34.89 15.09
N ALA A 6 -14.54 -35.16 15.05
CA ALA A 6 -14.18 -34.45 14.55
C ALA A 6 -13.84 -33.61 14.23
N ALA A 7 -13.81 -33.53 14.33
CA ALA A 7 -13.56 -32.67 13.90
C ALA A 7 -13.00 -31.90 13.76
N ALA A 8 -12.78 -32.03 13.87
CA ALA A 8 -12.39 -31.21 13.59
C ALA A 8 -11.86 -30.56 13.14
N ILE A 9 -11.75 -30.66 13.02
CA ILE A 9 -11.38 -30.02 12.44
C ILE A 9 -11.10 -29.22 12.00
N CYS A 10 -11.08 -29.26 12.04
CA CYS A 10 -10.89 -28.44 11.51
C CYS A 10 -10.57 -27.58 11.35
N GLY A 11 -10.52 -27.60 11.54
CA GLY A 11 -10.30 -26.67 11.25
C GLY A 11 -9.73 -26.05 11.12
N ALA A 12 -9.53 -26.24 11.24
CA ALA A 12 -9.07 -25.54 10.96
C ALA A 12 -8.63 -24.93 10.53
N LEU A 13 -8.59 -25.03 10.52
CA LEU A 13 -8.33 -24.42 9.92
C LEU A 13 -8.19 -23.50 9.61
N ILE A 14 -8.20 -23.48 9.83
CA ILE A 14 -8.17 -22.68 9.46
C ILE A 14 -7.66 -21.89 9.31
N PHE A 15 -7.31 -21.94 9.52
CA PHE A 15 -6.87 -21.15 9.24
C PHE A 15 -6.57 -20.41 8.75
N VAL A 16 -6.38 -20.76 8.97
CA VAL A 16 -6.11 -20.16 8.42
C VAL A 16 -5.76 -19.32 7.93
N GLY A 17 -5.76 -19.19 7.85
CA GLY A 17 -5.53 -18.51 7.36
C GLY A 17 -5.29 -17.53 7.21
N CYS A 18 -5.34 -17.27 7.32
CA CYS A 18 -5.26 -16.48 7.14
C CYS A 18 -4.85 -15.67 6.86
N SER A 19 -4.91 -15.91 6.74
CA SER A 19 -4.43 -15.26 6.37
C SER A 19 -4.15 -14.15 6.22
N SER A 20 -4.10 -13.99 6.75
CA SER A 20 -3.77 -12.79 6.68
C SER A 20 -2.71 -12.18 5.92
N ALA A 21 -2.57 -12.34 4.85
CA ALA A 21 -1.60 -11.73 4.01
C ALA A 21 -1.87 -10.26 3.72
N VAL A 22 -2.99 -9.77 4.12
CA VAL A 22 -3.38 -8.37 3.89
C VAL A 22 -2.85 -7.52 5.03
N MET A 23 -2.09 -6.48 4.67
CA MET A 23 -1.62 -5.48 5.62
C MET A 23 -2.44 -4.22 5.45
N ALA A 24 -2.91 -3.66 6.56
CA ALA A 24 -3.59 -2.37 6.56
C ALA A 24 -2.77 -1.40 7.39
N GLN A 25 -2.56 -0.20 6.89
CA GLN A 25 -1.81 0.85 7.54
C GLN A 25 -2.46 2.19 7.24
N SER A 26 -2.60 3.05 8.26
CA SER A 26 -3.15 4.38 8.09
C SER A 26 -2.08 5.43 8.36
N GLY A 27 -2.19 6.56 7.72
CA GLY A 27 -1.27 7.67 7.94
C GLY A 27 -1.42 8.74 6.88
N ILE A 28 -0.39 9.58 6.78
CA ILE A 28 -0.39 10.71 5.87
C ILE A 28 0.33 10.30 4.59
N ALA A 29 -0.31 10.55 3.45
CA ALA A 29 0.33 10.46 2.15
C ALA A 29 0.85 11.82 1.74
N SER A 30 1.99 11.85 1.10
CA SER A 30 2.54 13.03 0.47
C SER A 30 2.78 12.78 -1.01
N VAL A 31 3.13 13.83 -1.74
CA VAL A 31 3.36 13.75 -3.17
C VAL A 31 4.81 14.13 -3.42
N TYR A 32 5.49 13.33 -4.24
CA TYR A 32 6.82 13.69 -4.68
C TYR A 32 6.81 13.91 -6.20
N ALA A 33 7.67 14.80 -6.66
CA ALA A 33 7.65 15.23 -8.05
C ALA A 33 9.00 14.97 -8.74
N TYR A 34 9.57 13.80 -8.51
CA TYR A 34 10.78 13.39 -9.20
C TYR A 34 10.44 13.03 -10.64
N ALA A 35 11.29 13.45 -11.55
CA ALA A 35 11.09 13.18 -12.97
C ALA A 35 12.41 12.76 -13.59
N GLY A 36 12.56 11.48 -13.87
CA GLY A 36 13.74 10.93 -14.52
C GLY A 36 14.84 10.49 -13.59
N GLU A 37 14.80 10.85 -12.32
CA GLU A 37 15.80 10.40 -11.35
C GLU A 37 15.61 8.90 -11.06
N ARG A 38 16.69 8.24 -10.69
CA ARG A 38 16.61 6.84 -10.29
C ARG A 38 16.01 6.72 -8.91
N THR A 39 15.02 5.84 -8.78
CA THR A 39 14.46 5.46 -7.49
C THR A 39 15.34 4.38 -6.85
N ALA A 40 15.06 4.03 -5.61
CA ALA A 40 15.81 3.02 -4.88
C ALA A 40 15.74 1.64 -5.56
N SER A 41 14.69 1.36 -6.32
CA SER A 41 14.58 0.11 -7.09
C SER A 41 15.46 0.09 -8.33
N GLY A 42 16.03 1.23 -8.72
CA GLY A 42 16.78 1.39 -9.96
C GLY A 42 15.94 1.85 -11.13
N GLU A 43 14.65 1.84 -10.96
CA GLU A 43 13.70 2.32 -11.97
C GLU A 43 13.71 3.86 -11.99
N ARG A 44 13.51 4.46 -13.15
CA ARG A 44 13.43 5.91 -13.22
C ARG A 44 12.06 6.41 -12.78
N ALA A 45 12.05 7.52 -12.06
CA ALA A 45 10.81 8.12 -11.57
C ALA A 45 10.01 8.70 -12.75
N LYS A 46 8.71 8.41 -12.76
CA LYS A 46 7.78 8.90 -13.78
C LYS A 46 6.58 9.52 -13.10
N PRO A 47 6.46 10.85 -13.12
CA PRO A 47 5.32 11.52 -12.47
C PRO A 47 3.96 11.05 -12.98
N SER A 48 3.87 10.57 -14.21
CA SER A 48 2.63 10.06 -14.79
C SER A 48 2.34 8.59 -14.46
N GLY A 49 3.28 7.89 -13.83
CA GLY A 49 3.08 6.49 -13.46
C GLY A 49 2.35 6.36 -12.13
N LEU A 50 1.78 5.20 -11.89
CA LEU A 50 1.12 4.90 -10.62
C LEU A 50 2.09 4.13 -9.72
N THR A 51 3.06 4.83 -9.17
CA THR A 51 4.08 4.26 -8.30
C THR A 51 4.18 5.08 -7.02
N ALA A 52 4.90 4.52 -6.04
CA ALA A 52 5.01 5.15 -4.74
C ALA A 52 6.27 4.69 -4.01
N ALA A 53 6.66 5.48 -3.01
CA ALA A 53 7.71 5.12 -2.08
C ALA A 53 7.08 4.64 -0.77
N HIS A 54 7.63 3.57 -0.22
CA HIS A 54 7.27 3.04 1.08
C HIS A 54 8.54 2.59 1.80
N ARG A 55 8.54 2.69 3.14
CA ARG A 55 9.77 2.45 3.90
C ARG A 55 10.23 1.01 3.86
N THR A 56 9.30 0.05 3.84
CA THR A 56 9.65 -1.35 4.08
C THR A 56 9.05 -2.34 3.09
N LEU A 57 7.95 -2.02 2.42
CA LEU A 57 7.33 -2.98 1.51
C LEU A 57 8.28 -3.30 0.35
N PRO A 58 8.38 -4.56 -0.05
CA PRO A 58 9.27 -4.93 -1.16
C PRO A 58 8.92 -4.19 -2.44
N PHE A 59 9.93 -3.91 -3.25
CA PHE A 59 9.70 -3.31 -4.57
C PHE A 59 8.82 -4.24 -5.40
N GLY A 60 7.88 -3.65 -6.13
CA GLY A 60 6.90 -4.39 -6.91
C GLY A 60 5.62 -4.69 -6.17
N THR A 61 5.57 -4.48 -4.84
CA THR A 61 4.35 -4.69 -4.08
C THR A 61 3.27 -3.74 -4.57
N ARG A 62 2.09 -4.26 -4.79
CA ARG A 62 0.93 -3.47 -5.14
C ARG A 62 0.16 -3.09 -3.90
N VAL A 63 -0.16 -1.82 -3.79
CA VAL A 63 -0.82 -1.26 -2.62
C VAL A 63 -2.05 -0.49 -3.07
N ARG A 64 -3.20 -0.82 -2.50
CA ARG A 64 -4.39 0.00 -2.68
C ARG A 64 -4.32 1.13 -1.67
N VAL A 65 -4.35 2.34 -2.17
CA VAL A 65 -4.36 3.56 -1.36
C VAL A 65 -5.75 4.14 -1.43
N THR A 66 -6.35 4.39 -0.28
CA THR A 66 -7.68 5.01 -0.18
C THR A 66 -7.53 6.37 0.48
N ASN A 67 -8.06 7.40 -0.18
CA ASN A 67 -8.14 8.73 0.41
C ASN A 67 -9.34 8.76 1.35
N ASN A 68 -9.06 8.90 2.65
CA ASN A 68 -10.11 8.78 3.67
C ASN A 68 -11.10 9.96 3.64
N SER A 69 -10.74 11.07 3.01
CA SER A 69 -11.61 12.24 2.92
C SER A 69 -12.73 12.08 1.91
N ASN A 70 -12.49 11.34 0.82
CA ASN A 70 -13.45 11.24 -0.28
C ASN A 70 -13.73 9.81 -0.71
N GLY A 71 -13.06 8.82 -0.12
CA GLY A 71 -13.29 7.40 -0.41
C GLY A 71 -12.68 6.91 -1.71
N ARG A 72 -11.99 7.77 -2.48
CA ARG A 72 -11.36 7.35 -3.73
C ARG A 72 -10.17 6.46 -3.45
N SER A 73 -9.90 5.52 -4.32
CA SER A 73 -8.74 4.63 -4.17
C SER A 73 -8.04 4.43 -5.50
N VAL A 74 -6.77 4.06 -5.39
CA VAL A 74 -5.93 3.73 -6.55
C VAL A 74 -4.94 2.67 -6.10
N VAL A 75 -4.53 1.80 -7.03
CA VAL A 75 -3.48 0.81 -6.76
C VAL A 75 -2.19 1.36 -7.32
N VAL A 76 -1.16 1.39 -6.48
CA VAL A 76 0.17 1.84 -6.86
C VAL A 76 1.17 0.70 -6.65
N ARG A 77 2.30 0.79 -7.33
CA ARG A 77 3.39 -0.18 -7.22
C ARG A 77 4.54 0.47 -6.48
N ILE A 78 5.07 -0.19 -5.47
CA ILE A 78 6.18 0.34 -4.69
C ILE A 78 7.47 0.20 -5.50
N ASN A 79 8.18 1.32 -5.70
CA ASN A 79 9.45 1.32 -6.41
C ASN A 79 10.52 2.18 -5.77
N ASP A 80 10.24 2.73 -4.59
CA ASP A 80 11.19 3.63 -3.93
C ASP A 80 11.07 3.48 -2.42
N ARG A 81 12.00 4.11 -1.70
CA ARG A 81 12.05 4.11 -0.23
C ARG A 81 11.72 5.50 0.31
N GLY A 82 11.06 5.49 1.45
CA GLY A 82 10.55 6.69 2.11
C GLY A 82 9.05 6.60 2.22
N PRO A 83 8.40 7.64 2.74
CA PRO A 83 8.98 8.85 3.30
C PRO A 83 9.57 8.62 4.69
N PHE A 84 10.50 9.48 5.09
CA PHE A 84 11.16 9.37 6.38
C PHE A 84 10.73 10.47 7.35
N VAL A 85 9.60 11.09 7.06
CA VAL A 85 8.99 12.10 7.92
C VAL A 85 7.97 11.40 8.81
N ARG A 86 8.01 11.70 10.10
CA ARG A 86 7.12 11.09 11.08
C ARG A 86 5.65 11.31 10.66
N GLY A 87 4.86 10.24 10.75
CA GLY A 87 3.44 10.26 10.42
C GLY A 87 3.12 10.08 8.95
N ARG A 88 4.10 10.22 8.07
CA ARG A 88 3.91 9.95 6.64
C ARG A 88 4.21 8.49 6.36
N VAL A 89 3.32 7.84 5.64
CA VAL A 89 3.42 6.40 5.39
C VAL A 89 3.69 6.08 3.93
N ILE A 90 3.41 6.99 3.02
CA ILE A 90 3.61 6.75 1.59
C ILE A 90 3.85 8.07 0.87
N ASP A 91 4.75 8.05 -0.12
CA ASP A 91 4.95 9.16 -1.05
C ASP A 91 4.42 8.73 -2.40
N LEU A 92 3.49 9.50 -2.94
CA LEU A 92 2.79 9.15 -4.18
C LEU A 92 3.29 10.00 -5.34
N THR A 93 3.22 9.45 -6.55
CA THR A 93 3.43 10.24 -7.76
C THR A 93 2.30 11.25 -7.91
N PRO A 94 2.54 12.34 -8.66
CA PRO A 94 1.46 13.27 -8.98
C PRO A 94 0.25 12.60 -9.63
N ALA A 95 0.46 11.61 -10.50
CA ALA A 95 -0.65 10.90 -11.14
C ALA A 95 -1.49 10.14 -10.12
N ALA A 96 -0.85 9.49 -9.14
CA ALA A 96 -1.58 8.76 -8.11
C ALA A 96 -2.36 9.73 -7.21
N ALA A 97 -1.74 10.84 -6.81
CA ALA A 97 -2.42 11.85 -6.00
C ALA A 97 -3.62 12.44 -6.74
N SER A 98 -3.47 12.70 -8.03
CA SER A 98 -4.55 13.20 -8.86
C SER A 98 -5.72 12.21 -8.90
N ALA A 99 -5.41 10.93 -9.06
CA ALA A 99 -6.44 9.88 -9.06
C ALA A 99 -7.18 9.84 -7.72
N LEU A 100 -6.49 10.13 -6.62
CA LEU A 100 -7.09 10.17 -5.28
C LEU A 100 -7.78 11.49 -4.96
N GLY A 101 -7.63 12.49 -5.80
CA GLY A 101 -8.30 13.77 -5.65
C GLY A 101 -7.68 14.66 -4.60
N PHE A 102 -6.37 14.59 -4.39
CA PHE A 102 -5.70 15.50 -3.45
C PHE A 102 -4.40 16.01 -4.03
N ASN A 103 -3.90 17.07 -3.38
CA ASN A 103 -2.62 17.64 -3.71
C ASN A 103 -2.00 18.11 -2.37
N GLY A 104 -0.70 17.85 -2.19
CA GLY A 104 -0.04 18.14 -0.92
C GLY A 104 -0.06 16.95 0.02
N LEU A 105 -0.94 16.97 0.99
CA LEU A 105 -1.04 15.92 2.00
C LEU A 105 -2.47 15.41 2.10
N ALA A 106 -2.61 14.12 2.41
CA ALA A 106 -3.92 13.53 2.62
C ALA A 106 -3.81 12.38 3.62
N ARG A 107 -4.84 12.19 4.41
CA ARG A 107 -4.92 11.04 5.27
C ARG A 107 -5.43 9.85 4.46
N VAL A 108 -4.70 8.76 4.49
CA VAL A 108 -4.99 7.60 3.66
C VAL A 108 -4.95 6.31 4.46
N THR A 109 -5.53 5.27 3.87
CA THR A 109 -5.39 3.90 4.35
C THR A 109 -4.73 3.09 3.22
N LEU A 110 -3.75 2.27 3.58
CA LEU A 110 -3.01 1.42 2.66
C LEU A 110 -3.42 -0.03 2.88
N GLN A 111 -3.59 -0.77 1.80
CA GLN A 111 -3.77 -2.22 1.85
C GLN A 111 -2.87 -2.85 0.82
N ALA A 112 -1.87 -3.61 1.30
CA ALA A 112 -1.00 -4.40 0.44
C ALA A 112 -1.60 -5.78 0.23
N SER A 113 -1.46 -6.32 -0.95
CA SER A 113 -1.96 -7.66 -1.26
C SER A 113 -0.86 -8.53 -1.84
#